data_e02c61cb9ed534a3779349ac83fdc608
#
_entry.id   e02c61cb9ed534a3779349ac83fdc608
#
_cell.length_a   1.000
_cell.length_b   1.000
_cell.length_c   1.000
_cell.angle_alpha   90.00
_cell.angle_beta   90.00
_cell.angle_gamma   90.00
#
_symmetry.space_group_name_H-M   'P 1'
#
loop_
_entity.id
_entity.type
_entity.pdbx_description
1 polymer ?
#
loop_
_entity_poly.entity_id
_entity_poly.type
_entity_poly.pdbx_seq_one_letter_code
_entity_poly.pdbx_strand_id
1 'polypeptide(L)'
;LIWQLPTQSSNIGKNIFSLSNSKLVIDKNSIFFSNNKNEFYSIETKSGFINWKNEINSDLKPIVIDKFIITISNTGYLYVIDKQTGNIVRINNLYKDYKNKKKDNILNTGFLLAHNKIYLTNNNGELIIANLSTSKILNVHKISRKRILQPFINNNNIFLIKNGSVIKYN
;
A
#
# COMPACT_ATOMS: atom_id res chain seq x y z
N LEU A 1 28.68 -8.98 -3.02
CA LEU A 1 27.59 -8.91 -2.01
C LEU A 1 28.14 -8.12 -0.80
N ILE A 2 27.42 -7.05 -0.41
CA ILE A 2 27.79 -6.23 0.76
C ILE A 2 27.02 -6.74 1.99
N TRP A 3 25.72 -6.94 1.85
CA TRP A 3 24.89 -7.55 2.90
C TRP A 3 23.69 -8.30 2.30
N GLN A 4 23.14 -9.21 3.06
CA GLN A 4 21.91 -9.94 2.74
C GLN A 4 21.11 -10.13 4.03
N LEU A 5 19.83 -9.78 3.99
CA LEU A 5 18.90 -9.97 5.09
C LEU A 5 17.76 -10.90 4.64
N PRO A 6 17.61 -12.09 5.22
CA PRO A 6 16.46 -12.94 4.93
C PRO A 6 15.22 -12.34 5.60
N THR A 7 14.24 -11.92 4.78
CA THR A 7 12.96 -11.36 5.22
C THR A 7 11.82 -12.37 5.14
N GLN A 8 12.15 -13.62 4.81
CA GLN A 8 11.21 -14.74 4.75
C GLN A 8 11.80 -15.92 5.50
N SER A 9 11.02 -16.59 6.36
CA SER A 9 11.50 -17.84 6.96
C SER A 9 11.40 -18.97 5.96
N SER A 10 12.43 -19.82 5.92
CA SER A 10 12.54 -21.02 5.12
C SER A 10 11.75 -22.21 5.70
N ASN A 11 10.65 -22.00 6.42
CA ASN A 11 9.82 -23.11 6.86
C ASN A 11 9.23 -23.79 5.63
N ILE A 12 9.94 -24.83 5.18
CA ILE A 12 9.57 -25.79 4.14
C ILE A 12 8.40 -26.62 4.69
N GLY A 13 7.25 -26.04 4.72
CA GLY A 13 5.98 -26.68 5.04
C GLY A 13 4.96 -26.26 4.01
N LYS A 14 4.79 -27.06 2.98
CA LYS A 14 3.61 -27.19 2.09
C LYS A 14 2.80 -25.93 1.75
N ASN A 15 3.38 -24.74 1.61
CA ASN A 15 2.66 -23.58 1.14
C ASN A 15 3.40 -22.95 -0.03
N ILE A 16 2.69 -22.93 -1.14
CA ILE A 16 2.92 -22.23 -2.37
C ILE A 16 3.79 -20.98 -2.15
N PHE A 17 4.91 -20.93 -2.86
CA PHE A 17 5.78 -19.76 -2.94
C PHE A 17 4.97 -18.55 -3.47
N SER A 18 4.32 -17.84 -2.59
CA SER A 18 3.79 -16.51 -2.90
C SER A 18 4.88 -15.51 -2.55
N LEU A 19 5.64 -15.10 -3.56
CA LEU A 19 6.62 -14.01 -3.46
C LEU A 19 5.91 -12.63 -3.50
N SER A 20 4.78 -12.49 -2.79
CA SER A 20 4.03 -11.25 -2.75
C SER A 20 4.67 -10.33 -1.72
N ASN A 21 5.63 -9.53 -2.16
CA ASN A 21 6.17 -8.41 -1.39
C ASN A 21 5.68 -7.10 -1.99
N SER A 22 5.52 -6.08 -1.16
CA SER A 22 5.36 -4.72 -1.68
C SER A 22 6.61 -4.30 -2.45
N LYS A 23 6.47 -3.30 -3.33
CA LYS A 23 7.63 -2.65 -3.94
C LYS A 23 8.45 -1.94 -2.86
N LEU A 24 9.77 -1.96 -3.01
CA LEU A 24 10.69 -1.24 -2.14
C LEU A 24 10.57 0.28 -2.34
N VAL A 25 10.71 1.03 -1.26
CA VAL A 25 10.89 2.48 -1.27
C VAL A 25 12.14 2.81 -0.48
N ILE A 26 12.99 3.63 -1.06
CA ILE A 26 14.22 4.13 -0.41
C ILE A 26 14.02 5.61 -0.13
N ASP A 27 14.28 6.01 1.10
CA ASP A 27 14.39 7.41 1.50
C ASP A 27 15.58 7.60 2.40
N LYS A 28 16.51 8.47 1.97
CA LYS A 28 17.82 8.69 2.64
C LYS A 28 18.56 7.37 2.87
N ASN A 29 18.70 6.98 4.12
CA ASN A 29 19.46 5.79 4.56
C ASN A 29 18.56 4.61 4.92
N SER A 30 17.28 4.64 4.56
CA SER A 30 16.34 3.59 4.94
C SER A 30 15.56 3.04 3.75
N ILE A 31 15.35 1.73 3.77
CA ILE A 31 14.52 0.98 2.82
C ILE A 31 13.24 0.59 3.55
N PHE A 32 12.11 0.80 2.90
CA PHE A 32 10.78 0.46 3.44
C PHE A 32 10.04 -0.48 2.50
N PHE A 33 9.49 -1.56 3.04
CA PHE A 33 8.65 -2.51 2.31
C PHE A 33 7.88 -3.42 3.27
N SER A 34 6.85 -4.10 2.75
CA SER A 34 6.14 -5.16 3.45
C SER A 34 6.37 -6.49 2.76
N ASN A 35 6.49 -7.56 3.53
CA ASN A 35 6.51 -8.93 3.02
C ASN A 35 5.12 -9.61 3.14
N ASN A 36 5.00 -10.83 2.62
CA ASN A 36 3.76 -11.61 2.67
C ASN A 36 3.48 -12.29 4.03
N LYS A 37 4.30 -12.03 5.05
CA LYS A 37 4.17 -12.59 6.40
C LYS A 37 3.63 -11.60 7.42
N ASN A 38 2.90 -10.59 6.96
CA ASN A 38 2.40 -9.51 7.81
C ASN A 38 3.51 -8.66 8.46
N GLU A 39 4.67 -8.53 7.81
CA GLU A 39 5.76 -7.75 8.36
C GLU A 39 6.09 -6.57 7.46
N PHE A 40 6.14 -5.39 8.03
CA PHE A 40 6.59 -4.15 7.41
C PHE A 40 7.91 -3.71 8.02
N TYR A 41 8.92 -3.49 7.18
CA TYR A 41 10.29 -3.24 7.58
C TYR A 41 10.75 -1.83 7.30
N SER A 42 11.62 -1.31 8.19
CA SER A 42 12.62 -0.30 7.90
C SER A 42 14.00 -0.90 8.07
N ILE A 43 14.81 -0.84 7.03
CA ILE A 43 16.17 -1.41 6.98
C ILE A 43 17.15 -0.32 6.64
N GLU A 44 18.30 -0.26 7.33
CA GLU A 44 19.38 0.64 6.98
C GLU A 44 20.07 0.21 5.67
N THR A 45 20.23 1.15 4.74
CA THR A 45 20.79 0.85 3.41
C THR A 45 22.24 0.38 3.42
N LYS A 46 23.06 0.87 4.36
CA LYS A 46 24.50 0.58 4.40
C LYS A 46 24.80 -0.78 5.02
N SER A 47 24.19 -1.08 6.14
CA SER A 47 24.47 -2.27 6.95
C SER A 47 23.51 -3.42 6.73
N GLY A 48 22.30 -3.15 6.23
CA GLY A 48 21.21 -4.11 6.17
C GLY A 48 20.55 -4.39 7.54
N PHE A 49 20.87 -3.63 8.58
CA PHE A 49 20.24 -3.79 9.89
C PHE A 49 18.79 -3.32 9.87
N ILE A 50 17.95 -4.04 10.60
CA ILE A 50 16.55 -3.66 10.80
C ILE A 50 16.50 -2.49 11.79
N ASN A 51 16.04 -1.32 11.34
CA ASN A 51 15.78 -0.19 12.22
C ASN A 51 14.56 -0.48 13.11
N TRP A 52 13.49 -0.93 12.48
CA TRP A 52 12.24 -1.34 13.14
C TRP A 52 11.40 -2.25 12.25
N LYS A 53 10.43 -2.92 12.87
CA LYS A 53 9.50 -3.83 12.21
C LYS A 53 8.10 -3.70 12.83
N ASN A 54 7.05 -3.73 11.99
CA ASN A 54 5.64 -3.72 12.38
C ASN A 54 4.89 -4.91 11.75
N GLU A 55 3.79 -5.33 12.38
CA GLU A 55 2.91 -6.37 11.85
C GLU A 55 1.87 -5.76 10.90
N ILE A 56 2.28 -5.49 9.65
CA ILE A 56 1.41 -4.94 8.61
C ILE A 56 1.58 -5.74 7.33
N ASN A 57 0.49 -6.32 6.84
CA ASN A 57 0.44 -7.01 5.55
C ASN A 57 -0.03 -6.06 4.45
N SER A 58 0.86 -5.69 3.54
CA SER A 58 0.54 -4.83 2.40
C SER A 58 1.31 -5.22 1.16
N ASP A 59 0.62 -5.48 0.06
CA ASP A 59 1.24 -5.70 -1.27
C ASP A 59 1.48 -4.36 -2.00
N LEU A 60 1.01 -3.26 -1.43
CA LEU A 60 1.09 -1.95 -2.05
C LEU A 60 2.44 -1.28 -1.77
N LYS A 61 2.94 -0.55 -2.77
CA LYS A 61 4.12 0.30 -2.59
C LYS A 61 3.84 1.35 -1.53
N PRO A 62 4.59 1.42 -0.42
CA PRO A 62 4.42 2.48 0.58
C PRO A 62 4.80 3.85 -0.01
N ILE A 63 4.25 4.91 0.58
CA ILE A 63 4.55 6.30 0.20
C ILE A 63 5.21 6.97 1.39
N VAL A 64 6.38 7.57 1.16
CA VAL A 64 7.11 8.35 2.16
C VAL A 64 6.84 9.83 1.93
N ILE A 65 6.37 10.52 2.97
CA ILE A 65 6.13 11.98 2.96
C ILE A 65 6.69 12.55 4.26
N ASP A 66 7.64 13.45 4.16
CA ASP A 66 8.29 14.11 5.28
C ASP A 66 8.80 13.11 6.33
N LYS A 67 8.20 13.10 7.51
CA LYS A 67 8.52 12.19 8.62
C LYS A 67 7.63 10.95 8.67
N PHE A 68 6.70 10.80 7.73
CA PHE A 68 5.72 9.71 7.75
C PHE A 68 5.88 8.74 6.59
N ILE A 69 5.52 7.49 6.86
CA ILE A 69 5.25 6.47 5.86
C ILE A 69 3.76 6.21 5.86
N ILE A 70 3.17 6.15 4.67
CA ILE A 70 1.77 5.83 4.48
C ILE A 70 1.69 4.53 3.71
N THR A 71 0.96 3.56 4.24
CA THR A 71 0.66 2.30 3.57
C THR A 71 -0.78 1.88 3.82
N ILE A 72 -1.30 1.01 2.97
CA ILE A 72 -2.65 0.45 3.10
C ILE A 72 -2.53 -1.06 3.11
N SER A 73 -3.01 -1.71 4.16
CA SER A 73 -2.97 -3.17 4.27
C SER A 73 -3.89 -3.84 3.24
N ASN A 74 -3.67 -5.13 3.03
CA ASN A 74 -4.53 -5.95 2.16
C ASN A 74 -5.99 -5.97 2.62
N THR A 75 -6.23 -5.78 3.91
CA THR A 75 -7.56 -5.68 4.52
C THR A 75 -8.17 -4.27 4.53
N GLY A 76 -7.47 -3.28 3.92
CA GLY A 76 -7.98 -1.92 3.74
C GLY A 76 -7.76 -0.97 4.92
N TYR A 77 -6.88 -1.30 5.85
CA TYR A 77 -6.47 -0.36 6.89
C TYR A 77 -5.38 0.57 6.36
N LEU A 78 -5.62 1.86 6.46
CA LEU A 78 -4.64 2.91 6.23
C LEU A 78 -3.78 3.06 7.49
N TYR A 79 -2.48 2.95 7.34
CA TYR A 79 -1.48 3.20 8.38
C TYR A 79 -0.70 4.47 8.07
N VAL A 80 -0.54 5.31 9.08
CA VAL A 80 0.41 6.42 9.10
C VAL A 80 1.44 6.08 10.17
N ILE A 81 2.69 5.92 9.75
CA ILE A 81 3.80 5.42 10.58
C ILE A 81 4.86 6.52 10.67
N ASP A 82 5.39 6.77 11.85
CA ASP A 82 6.57 7.60 12.01
C ASP A 82 7.77 6.89 11.38
N LYS A 83 8.41 7.53 10.42
CA LYS A 83 9.48 6.94 9.61
C LYS A 83 10.71 6.55 10.41
N GLN A 84 11.02 7.30 11.45
CA GLN A 84 12.22 7.13 12.25
C GLN A 84 12.05 6.03 13.31
N THR A 85 10.92 6.06 14.00
CA THR A 85 10.68 5.19 15.16
C THR A 85 9.90 3.93 14.83
N GLY A 86 9.16 3.92 13.72
CA GLY A 86 8.22 2.86 13.39
C GLY A 86 6.91 2.95 14.16
N ASN A 87 6.72 3.94 15.03
CA ASN A 87 5.48 4.09 15.79
C ASN A 87 4.30 4.35 14.86
N ILE A 88 3.22 3.61 15.05
CA ILE A 88 1.99 3.81 14.31
C ILE A 88 1.26 5.02 14.91
N VAL A 89 1.25 6.12 14.16
CA VAL A 89 0.63 7.39 14.56
C VAL A 89 -0.88 7.34 14.37
N ARG A 90 -1.34 6.62 13.34
CA ARG A 90 -2.77 6.51 13.02
C ARG A 90 -3.07 5.24 12.23
N ILE A 91 -4.21 4.64 12.57
CA ILE A 91 -4.82 3.54 11.83
C ILE A 91 -6.28 3.89 11.55
N ASN A 92 -6.71 3.70 10.30
CA ASN A 92 -8.11 3.91 9.92
C ASN A 92 -8.55 2.84 8.92
N ASN A 93 -9.74 2.29 9.10
CA ASN A 93 -10.32 1.33 8.17
C ASN A 93 -11.05 2.08 7.04
N LEU A 94 -10.52 2.00 5.82
CA LEU A 94 -11.12 2.61 4.63
C LEU A 94 -12.41 1.89 4.20
N TYR A 95 -12.59 0.62 4.58
CA TYR A 95 -13.76 -0.19 4.21
C TYR A 95 -14.75 -0.37 5.36
N LYS A 96 -14.68 0.47 6.42
CA LYS A 96 -15.56 0.31 7.58
C LYS A 96 -17.05 0.25 7.22
N ASP A 97 -17.48 1.03 6.22
CA ASP A 97 -18.86 1.14 5.79
C ASP A 97 -19.27 0.14 4.68
N TYR A 98 -18.32 -0.69 4.23
CA TYR A 98 -18.61 -1.75 3.26
C TYR A 98 -19.24 -2.96 3.94
N LYS A 99 -20.20 -3.62 3.28
CA LYS A 99 -20.78 -4.89 3.75
C LYS A 99 -19.69 -5.99 3.82
N ASN A 100 -19.74 -6.84 4.85
CA ASN A 100 -18.70 -7.85 5.11
C ASN A 100 -18.40 -8.74 3.89
N LYS A 101 -19.42 -9.30 3.24
CA LYS A 101 -19.25 -10.10 2.01
C LYS A 101 -18.52 -9.38 0.87
N LYS A 102 -18.58 -8.04 0.86
CA LYS A 102 -17.87 -7.25 -0.15
C LYS A 102 -16.41 -7.00 0.25
N LYS A 103 -16.13 -6.87 1.56
CA LYS A 103 -14.77 -6.62 2.08
C LYS A 103 -13.82 -7.79 1.79
N ASP A 104 -14.28 -9.01 2.02
CA ASP A 104 -13.45 -10.22 1.95
C ASP A 104 -12.88 -10.51 0.55
N ASN A 105 -13.48 -9.92 -0.48
CA ASN A 105 -13.08 -10.11 -1.87
C ASN A 105 -12.36 -8.89 -2.48
N ILE A 106 -12.11 -7.84 -1.69
CA ILE A 106 -11.42 -6.65 -2.20
C ILE A 106 -9.92 -6.87 -2.14
N LEU A 107 -9.26 -6.80 -3.29
CA LEU A 107 -7.81 -6.75 -3.42
C LEU A 107 -7.40 -5.35 -3.89
N ASN A 108 -6.68 -4.64 -3.06
CA ASN A 108 -6.12 -3.35 -3.40
C ASN A 108 -5.05 -3.51 -4.48
N THR A 109 -5.05 -2.65 -5.49
CA THR A 109 -4.16 -2.77 -6.66
C THR A 109 -3.15 -1.65 -6.76
N GLY A 110 -3.37 -0.56 -6.05
CA GLY A 110 -2.47 0.58 -5.98
C GLY A 110 -3.13 1.77 -5.32
N PHE A 111 -2.32 2.69 -4.85
CA PHE A 111 -2.79 3.97 -4.33
C PHE A 111 -1.78 5.08 -4.60
N LEU A 112 -2.26 6.32 -4.52
CA LEU A 112 -1.44 7.51 -4.52
C LEU A 112 -2.04 8.58 -3.60
N LEU A 113 -1.24 9.58 -3.29
CA LEU A 113 -1.63 10.72 -2.48
C LEU A 113 -1.50 12.00 -3.30
N ALA A 114 -2.54 12.82 -3.32
CA ALA A 114 -2.53 14.14 -3.91
C ALA A 114 -3.58 15.05 -3.26
N HIS A 115 -3.27 16.34 -3.07
CA HIS A 115 -4.21 17.34 -2.55
C HIS A 115 -4.94 16.90 -1.27
N ASN A 116 -4.22 16.36 -0.29
CA ASN A 116 -4.76 15.81 0.95
C ASN A 116 -5.81 14.70 0.75
N LYS A 117 -5.74 14.00 -0.37
CA LYS A 117 -6.62 12.86 -0.70
C LYS A 117 -5.81 11.60 -0.99
N ILE A 118 -6.45 10.48 -0.70
CA ILE A 118 -6.00 9.14 -1.07
C ILE A 118 -6.83 8.72 -2.28
N TYR A 119 -6.16 8.26 -3.32
CA TYR A 119 -6.77 7.66 -4.51
C TYR A 119 -6.38 6.18 -4.51
N LEU A 120 -7.32 5.30 -4.14
CA LEU A 120 -7.11 3.87 -4.00
C LEU A 120 -7.86 3.13 -5.09
N THR A 121 -7.21 2.18 -5.74
CA THR A 121 -7.81 1.30 -6.75
C THR A 121 -7.87 -0.13 -6.27
N ASN A 122 -8.82 -0.91 -6.81
CA ASN A 122 -9.00 -2.31 -6.43
C ASN A 122 -9.33 -3.24 -7.61
N ASN A 123 -9.39 -4.54 -7.31
CA ASN A 123 -9.72 -5.60 -8.27
C ASN A 123 -11.16 -5.52 -8.78
N ASN A 124 -12.06 -4.89 -8.06
CA ASN A 124 -13.44 -4.68 -8.49
C ASN A 124 -13.58 -3.53 -9.50
N GLY A 125 -12.47 -2.86 -9.87
CA GLY A 125 -12.48 -1.75 -10.81
C GLY A 125 -13.06 -0.47 -10.21
N GLU A 126 -12.91 -0.28 -8.92
CA GLU A 126 -13.31 0.92 -8.19
C GLU A 126 -12.11 1.84 -7.98
N LEU A 127 -12.31 3.13 -8.19
CA LEU A 127 -11.45 4.22 -7.74
C LEU A 127 -12.11 4.83 -6.51
N ILE A 128 -11.50 4.64 -5.35
CA ILE A 128 -11.94 5.17 -4.07
C ILE A 128 -11.15 6.43 -3.78
N ILE A 129 -11.83 7.52 -3.51
CA ILE A 129 -11.24 8.78 -3.11
C ILE A 129 -11.57 9.01 -1.64
N ALA A 130 -10.55 9.12 -0.79
CA ALA A 130 -10.72 9.37 0.65
C ALA A 130 -9.91 10.58 1.09
N ASN A 131 -10.34 11.23 2.14
CA ASN A 131 -9.58 12.30 2.78
C ASN A 131 -8.39 11.70 3.53
N LEU A 132 -7.18 12.20 3.32
CA LEU A 132 -5.97 11.67 3.94
C LEU A 132 -5.97 11.85 5.47
N SER A 133 -6.47 12.97 5.97
CA SER A 133 -6.43 13.29 7.40
C SER A 133 -7.48 12.53 8.21
N THR A 134 -8.70 12.39 7.67
CA THR A 134 -9.83 11.74 8.37
C THR A 134 -10.07 10.31 7.94
N SER A 135 -9.50 9.90 6.80
CA SER A 135 -9.74 8.61 6.12
C SER A 135 -11.21 8.38 5.73
N LYS A 136 -12.03 9.42 5.79
CA LYS A 136 -13.43 9.36 5.34
C LYS A 136 -13.45 9.21 3.82
N ILE A 137 -14.20 8.24 3.31
CA ILE A 137 -14.44 8.11 1.87
C ILE A 137 -15.26 9.30 1.42
N LEU A 138 -14.76 9.99 0.40
CA LEU A 138 -15.41 11.12 -0.26
C LEU A 138 -16.25 10.64 -1.45
N ASN A 139 -15.64 9.79 -2.29
CA ASN A 139 -16.27 9.26 -3.50
C ASN A 139 -15.80 7.84 -3.80
N VAL A 140 -16.66 7.08 -4.46
CA VAL A 140 -16.33 5.77 -5.05
C VAL A 140 -16.81 5.77 -6.49
N HIS A 141 -15.87 5.69 -7.43
CA HIS A 141 -16.18 5.66 -8.85
C HIS A 141 -15.99 4.25 -9.40
N LYS A 142 -17.03 3.67 -9.98
CA LYS A 142 -16.97 2.40 -10.69
C LYS A 142 -16.45 2.63 -12.11
N ILE A 143 -15.14 2.44 -12.29
CA ILE A 143 -14.44 2.67 -13.57
C ILE A 143 -14.57 1.46 -14.50
N SER A 144 -14.61 0.26 -13.93
CA SER A 144 -14.59 -1.00 -14.68
C SER A 144 -15.37 -2.09 -13.96
N ARG A 145 -15.75 -3.14 -14.67
CA ARG A 145 -16.19 -4.41 -14.08
C ARG A 145 -15.03 -5.33 -13.70
N LYS A 146 -13.83 -5.02 -14.20
CA LYS A 146 -12.60 -5.79 -13.96
C LYS A 146 -11.60 -4.92 -13.19
N ARG A 147 -10.55 -5.57 -12.70
CA ARG A 147 -9.40 -4.95 -12.04
C ARG A 147 -8.89 -3.73 -12.82
N ILE A 148 -8.60 -2.65 -12.10
CA ILE A 148 -7.82 -1.50 -12.55
C ILE A 148 -6.50 -1.45 -11.77
N LEU A 149 -5.45 -0.94 -12.39
CA LEU A 149 -4.12 -0.88 -11.78
C LEU A 149 -3.92 0.43 -11.01
N GLN A 150 -2.72 0.59 -10.45
CA GLN A 150 -2.33 1.77 -9.69
C GLN A 150 -2.68 3.06 -10.43
N PRO A 151 -3.28 4.07 -9.77
CA PRO A 151 -3.57 5.35 -10.38
C PRO A 151 -2.29 6.19 -10.49
N PHE A 152 -2.29 7.12 -11.46
CA PHE A 152 -1.28 8.14 -11.64
C PHE A 152 -1.95 9.49 -11.77
N ILE A 153 -1.33 10.56 -11.24
CA ILE A 153 -1.81 11.93 -11.40
C ILE A 153 -0.76 12.76 -12.11
N ASN A 154 -1.19 13.51 -13.10
CA ASN A 154 -0.40 14.52 -13.77
C ASN A 154 -1.30 15.69 -14.17
N ASN A 155 -0.89 16.92 -13.81
CA ASN A 155 -1.62 18.16 -14.13
C ASN A 155 -3.13 18.06 -13.77
N ASN A 156 -3.43 17.63 -12.55
CA ASN A 156 -4.80 17.41 -12.02
C ASN A 156 -5.64 16.36 -12.76
N ASN A 157 -5.07 15.62 -13.69
CA ASN A 157 -5.75 14.51 -14.36
C ASN A 157 -5.32 13.19 -13.73
N ILE A 158 -6.27 12.29 -13.57
CA ILE A 158 -6.03 10.92 -13.10
C ILE A 158 -5.90 10.00 -14.32
N PHE A 159 -4.84 9.22 -14.34
CA PHE A 159 -4.61 8.19 -15.36
C PHE A 159 -4.69 6.82 -14.71
N LEU A 160 -5.37 5.91 -15.35
CA LEU A 160 -5.60 4.54 -14.89
C LEU A 160 -5.29 3.56 -16.02
N ILE A 161 -4.82 2.37 -15.66
CA ILE A 161 -4.68 1.27 -16.62
C ILE A 161 -5.83 0.30 -16.42
N LYS A 162 -6.59 0.06 -17.48
CA LYS A 162 -7.74 -0.82 -17.55
C LYS A 162 -7.67 -1.68 -18.80
N ASN A 163 -7.69 -3.02 -18.64
CA ASN A 163 -7.68 -3.95 -19.78
C ASN A 163 -6.57 -3.68 -20.80
N GLY A 164 -5.36 -3.34 -20.35
CA GLY A 164 -4.23 -3.01 -21.23
C GLY A 164 -4.28 -1.61 -21.87
N SER A 165 -5.31 -0.83 -21.59
CA SER A 165 -5.46 0.54 -22.13
C SER A 165 -5.25 1.57 -21.01
N VAL A 166 -4.63 2.70 -21.36
CA VAL A 166 -4.54 3.87 -20.48
C VAL A 166 -5.80 4.71 -20.67
N ILE A 167 -6.45 5.05 -19.58
CA ILE A 167 -7.60 5.95 -19.57
C ILE A 167 -7.30 7.20 -18.78
N LYS A 168 -7.75 8.35 -19.25
CA LYS A 168 -7.75 9.61 -18.52
C LYS A 168 -9.11 9.79 -17.87
N TYR A 169 -9.10 10.14 -16.57
CA TYR A 169 -10.29 10.39 -15.77
C TYR A 169 -10.15 11.77 -15.11
N ASN A 170 -11.19 12.57 -15.20
CA ASN A 170 -11.25 13.92 -14.61
C ASN A 170 -12.15 13.91 -13.39
#